data_df19a2127175fc77416ef9eaa2158ed6
#
_entry.id   df19a2127175fc77416ef9eaa2158ed6
#
_cell.length_a   1.000
_cell.length_b   1.000
_cell.length_c   1.000
_cell.angle_alpha   90.00
_cell.angle_beta   90.00
_cell.angle_gamma   90.00
#
_symmetry.space_group_name_H-M   'P 1'
#
loop_
_entity.id
_entity.type
_entity.pdbx_description
1 polymer ?
#
loop_
_entity_poly.entity_id
_entity_poly.type
_entity_poly.pdbx_seq_one_letter_code
_entity_poly.pdbx_strand_id
1 'polypeptide(L)'
;MNNLSLNIVNLFAEVFGVSSPIFIPWGRPMGTTIPEGYKDVKLSSKEQAERISWMGTPVLDSFVLDGGTYNTYDDNGELVTTTMDDFVFPYATIVEFERNMNVSKTRVLGNSGTVKEIYGLDDWNVNIRGFCLDDPSRQDQKSAYEQMNELVRWRNIADSIDVTGYLFKDKGIYSLTLENFTIAPVQGKENVYSFSISATSDKPIELKL
;
A
#
# COMPACT_ATOMS: atom_id res chain seq x y z
N MET A 1 14.78 30.29 -13.15
CA MET A 1 14.54 29.27 -12.09
C MET A 1 14.23 27.98 -12.81
N ASN A 2 15.15 27.01 -12.75
CA ASN A 2 14.92 25.70 -13.37
C ASN A 2 13.87 24.97 -12.55
N ASN A 3 12.67 24.75 -13.11
CA ASN A 3 11.71 23.84 -12.56
C ASN A 3 12.29 22.41 -12.63
N LEU A 4 12.92 21.97 -11.56
CA LEU A 4 13.19 20.55 -11.37
C LEU A 4 11.85 19.85 -11.18
N SER A 5 11.31 19.30 -12.25
CA SER A 5 10.15 18.43 -12.15
C SER A 5 10.54 17.20 -11.32
N LEU A 6 9.87 17.00 -10.19
CA LEU A 6 10.05 15.81 -9.35
C LEU A 6 9.62 14.59 -10.16
N ASN A 7 10.54 13.70 -10.49
CA ASN A 7 10.19 12.45 -11.16
C ASN A 7 9.94 11.37 -10.11
N ILE A 8 8.67 11.09 -9.86
CA ILE A 8 8.22 10.12 -8.84
C ILE A 8 8.74 8.69 -9.16
N VAL A 9 8.85 8.31 -10.42
CA VAL A 9 9.41 7.01 -10.82
C VAL A 9 10.86 6.87 -10.34
N ASN A 10 11.67 7.92 -10.56
CA ASN A 10 13.05 7.92 -10.08
C ASN A 10 13.10 7.92 -8.55
N LEU A 11 12.15 8.59 -7.89
CA LEU A 11 12.07 8.62 -6.44
C LEU A 11 11.79 7.22 -5.86
N PHE A 12 10.88 6.45 -6.48
CA PHE A 12 10.62 5.06 -6.09
C PHE A 12 11.84 4.16 -6.32
N ALA A 13 12.56 4.33 -7.43
CA ALA A 13 13.78 3.59 -7.72
C ALA A 13 14.89 3.90 -6.70
N GLU A 14 15.05 5.17 -6.35
CA GLU A 14 16.08 5.66 -5.44
C GLU A 14 15.84 5.20 -3.98
N VAL A 15 14.60 5.28 -3.49
CA VAL A 15 14.28 5.03 -2.09
C VAL A 15 13.91 3.56 -1.83
N PHE A 16 13.17 2.95 -2.73
CA PHE A 16 12.64 1.59 -2.54
C PHE A 16 13.27 0.53 -3.45
N GLY A 17 14.18 0.93 -4.35
CA GLY A 17 14.80 0.00 -5.30
C GLY A 17 13.84 -0.55 -6.38
N VAL A 18 12.68 0.06 -6.54
CA VAL A 18 11.65 -0.38 -7.49
C VAL A 18 11.84 0.33 -8.82
N SER A 19 12.38 -0.36 -9.80
CA SER A 19 12.79 0.22 -11.10
C SER A 19 11.66 0.44 -12.12
N SER A 20 10.46 -0.04 -11.88
CA SER A 20 9.29 0.23 -12.73
C SER A 20 7.99 -0.08 -12.00
N PRO A 21 7.61 0.73 -11.00
CA PRO A 21 6.38 0.46 -10.25
C PRO A 21 5.13 0.89 -11.00
N ILE A 22 5.27 1.65 -12.07
CA ILE A 22 4.16 2.41 -12.63
C ILE A 22 3.94 1.97 -14.05
N PHE A 23 2.72 1.56 -14.33
CA PHE A 23 2.16 1.51 -15.65
C PHE A 23 2.44 2.85 -16.34
N ILE A 24 3.27 2.84 -17.39
CA ILE A 24 3.39 3.97 -18.28
C ILE A 24 2.40 3.74 -19.42
N PRO A 25 1.16 4.26 -19.35
CA PRO A 25 0.19 4.08 -20.42
C PRO A 25 0.56 4.91 -21.66
N TRP A 26 1.49 5.83 -21.55
CA TRP A 26 1.83 6.82 -22.59
C TRP A 26 3.31 6.81 -22.91
N GLY A 27 3.61 6.56 -24.15
CA GLY A 27 4.96 6.67 -24.69
C GLY A 27 5.55 5.36 -25.15
N ARG A 28 4.79 4.60 -25.94
CA ARG A 28 5.44 3.63 -26.83
C ARG A 28 6.27 4.40 -27.84
N PRO A 29 7.58 4.15 -27.95
CA PRO A 29 8.27 4.49 -29.16
C PRO A 29 7.52 3.80 -30.30
N MET A 30 7.10 4.56 -31.32
CA MET A 30 6.51 3.99 -32.53
C MET A 30 7.46 2.91 -33.04
N GLY A 31 7.02 1.65 -33.05
CA GLY A 31 7.79 0.53 -33.62
C GLY A 31 8.06 -0.65 -32.70
N THR A 32 7.70 -0.65 -31.45
CA THR A 32 7.85 -1.84 -30.59
C THR A 32 6.68 -2.80 -30.77
N THR A 33 6.96 -3.95 -31.38
CA THR A 33 6.04 -5.09 -31.48
C THR A 33 5.79 -5.64 -30.06
N ILE A 34 4.52 -5.80 -29.67
CA ILE A 34 4.18 -6.49 -28.42
C ILE A 34 4.55 -7.96 -28.59
N PRO A 35 5.35 -8.55 -27.69
CA PRO A 35 5.58 -9.99 -27.70
C PRO A 35 4.25 -10.75 -27.66
N GLU A 36 4.13 -11.86 -28.40
CA GLU A 36 2.86 -12.59 -28.53
C GLU A 36 2.23 -13.02 -27.21
N GLY A 37 3.04 -13.28 -26.18
CA GLY A 37 2.58 -13.65 -24.83
C GLY A 37 1.85 -12.55 -24.04
N TYR A 38 1.81 -11.31 -24.56
CA TYR A 38 1.14 -10.18 -23.88
C TYR A 38 -0.08 -9.65 -24.63
N LYS A 39 -0.55 -10.36 -25.67
CA LYS A 39 -1.71 -9.94 -26.49
C LYS A 39 -3.03 -9.91 -25.68
N ASP A 40 -3.11 -10.69 -24.62
CA ASP A 40 -4.33 -10.81 -23.77
C ASP A 40 -4.29 -9.92 -22.52
N VAL A 41 -3.24 -9.13 -22.31
CA VAL A 41 -3.21 -8.15 -21.23
C VAL A 41 -4.18 -7.03 -21.57
N LYS A 42 -5.34 -7.03 -20.93
CA LYS A 42 -6.28 -5.92 -21.02
C LYS A 42 -5.63 -4.70 -20.39
N LEU A 43 -5.30 -3.72 -21.24
CA LEU A 43 -4.98 -2.38 -20.75
C LEU A 43 -6.19 -1.87 -19.97
N SER A 44 -5.94 -1.20 -18.84
CA SER A 44 -6.96 -0.51 -18.08
C SER A 44 -7.82 0.37 -19.01
N SER A 45 -9.10 0.50 -18.69
CA SER A 45 -10.00 1.33 -19.51
C SER A 45 -9.42 2.75 -19.63
N LYS A 46 -9.76 3.44 -20.72
CA LYS A 46 -9.32 4.82 -20.95
C LYS A 46 -9.63 5.74 -19.76
N GLU A 47 -10.76 5.51 -19.10
CA GLU A 47 -11.19 6.24 -17.91
C GLU A 47 -10.31 5.97 -16.68
N GLN A 48 -9.77 4.76 -16.54
CA GLN A 48 -8.81 4.43 -15.47
C GLN A 48 -7.41 5.00 -15.76
N ALA A 49 -7.02 5.02 -17.06
CA ALA A 49 -5.75 5.61 -17.49
C ALA A 49 -5.76 7.15 -17.44
N GLU A 50 -6.93 7.78 -17.44
CA GLU A 50 -7.10 9.24 -17.37
C GLU A 50 -7.05 9.79 -15.94
N ARG A 51 -7.08 8.92 -14.93
CA ARG A 51 -6.86 9.35 -13.54
C ARG A 51 -5.38 9.64 -13.33
N ILE A 52 -5.02 10.87 -13.59
CA ILE A 52 -3.66 11.36 -13.38
C ILE A 52 -3.69 12.28 -12.17
N SER A 53 -2.78 12.05 -11.20
CA SER A 53 -2.58 12.99 -10.10
C SER A 53 -2.11 14.34 -10.67
N TRP A 54 -2.26 15.42 -9.92
CA TRP A 54 -1.76 16.74 -10.34
C TRP A 54 -0.25 16.72 -10.66
N MET A 55 0.50 15.76 -10.14
CA MET A 55 1.92 15.53 -10.45
C MET A 55 2.16 14.70 -11.73
N GLY A 56 1.09 14.29 -12.43
CA GLY A 56 1.20 13.49 -13.65
C GLY A 56 1.44 11.99 -13.43
N THR A 57 1.28 11.50 -12.18
CA THR A 57 1.35 10.05 -11.90
C THR A 57 0.01 9.38 -12.17
N PRO A 58 -0.02 8.22 -12.85
CA PRO A 58 -1.24 7.46 -12.98
C PRO A 58 -1.70 6.96 -11.61
N VAL A 59 -2.95 7.25 -11.25
CA VAL A 59 -3.60 6.76 -10.04
C VAL A 59 -4.35 5.50 -10.40
N LEU A 60 -3.82 4.34 -10.03
CA LEU A 60 -4.48 3.06 -10.29
C LEU A 60 -5.69 2.86 -9.38
N ASP A 61 -5.54 3.20 -8.11
CA ASP A 61 -6.62 3.23 -7.13
C ASP A 61 -6.18 4.05 -5.92
N SER A 62 -7.12 4.75 -5.31
CA SER A 62 -6.94 5.34 -3.98
C SER A 62 -7.66 4.46 -2.97
N PHE A 63 -7.05 4.24 -1.82
CA PHE A 63 -7.69 3.55 -0.71
C PHE A 63 -7.64 4.41 0.54
N VAL A 64 -8.51 4.09 1.46
CA VAL A 64 -8.79 4.88 2.65
C VAL A 64 -8.67 3.97 3.86
N LEU A 65 -8.02 4.45 4.92
CA LEU A 65 -8.25 3.93 6.25
C LEU A 65 -9.49 4.63 6.78
N ASP A 66 -10.52 3.86 7.08
CA ASP A 66 -11.82 4.41 7.44
C ASP A 66 -11.76 5.00 8.84
N GLY A 67 -12.24 6.24 8.96
CA GLY A 67 -12.32 6.94 10.23
C GLY A 67 -13.28 6.23 11.19
N GLY A 68 -13.04 6.40 12.47
CA GLY A 68 -13.82 5.74 13.50
C GLY A 68 -13.29 6.00 14.89
N THR A 69 -13.81 5.25 15.84
CA THR A 69 -13.36 5.29 17.22
C THR A 69 -12.47 4.09 17.49
N TYR A 70 -11.20 4.32 17.74
CA TYR A 70 -10.18 3.30 17.93
C TYR A 70 -9.50 3.44 19.28
N ASN A 71 -8.99 2.32 19.79
CA ASN A 71 -8.08 2.33 20.92
C ASN A 71 -6.67 2.70 20.42
N THR A 72 -6.04 3.66 21.08
CA THR A 72 -4.70 4.14 20.74
C THR A 72 -3.83 4.15 21.98
N TYR A 73 -2.52 4.00 21.82
CA TYR A 73 -1.58 4.24 22.90
C TYR A 73 -1.25 5.72 22.99
N ASP A 74 -1.35 6.28 24.18
CA ASP A 74 -0.89 7.63 24.49
C ASP A 74 0.64 7.66 24.68
N ASP A 75 1.19 8.86 24.95
CA ASP A 75 2.63 9.05 25.17
C ASP A 75 3.16 8.34 26.45
N ASN A 76 2.27 7.95 27.38
CA ASN A 76 2.60 7.19 28.56
C ASN A 76 2.50 5.68 28.34
N GLY A 77 2.01 5.25 27.20
CA GLY A 77 1.73 3.85 26.85
C GLY A 77 0.41 3.33 27.40
N GLU A 78 -0.48 4.21 27.86
CA GLU A 78 -1.82 3.83 28.31
C GLU A 78 -2.79 3.76 27.12
N LEU A 79 -3.75 2.84 27.19
CA LEU A 79 -4.78 2.67 26.18
C LEU A 79 -5.86 3.73 26.36
N VAL A 80 -6.03 4.58 25.36
CA VAL A 80 -7.05 5.63 25.33
C VAL A 80 -7.90 5.49 24.08
N THR A 81 -9.16 5.89 24.16
CA THR A 81 -10.06 5.87 23.01
C THR A 81 -9.96 7.19 22.25
N THR A 82 -9.65 7.12 20.95
CA THR A 82 -9.47 8.28 20.09
C THR A 82 -10.35 8.18 18.85
N THR A 83 -10.94 9.29 18.43
CA THR A 83 -11.67 9.37 17.17
C THR A 83 -10.71 9.81 16.07
N MET A 84 -10.71 9.04 14.98
CA MET A 84 -9.92 9.31 13.78
C MET A 84 -10.85 9.68 12.63
N ASP A 85 -10.42 10.62 11.80
CA ASP A 85 -11.06 10.93 10.54
C ASP A 85 -10.54 10.02 9.44
N ASP A 86 -11.27 9.91 8.32
CA ASP A 86 -10.84 9.13 7.16
C ASP A 86 -9.47 9.58 6.68
N PHE A 87 -8.57 8.63 6.43
CA PHE A 87 -7.28 8.92 5.84
C PHE A 87 -7.16 8.34 4.43
N VAL A 88 -7.22 9.23 3.45
CA VAL A 88 -6.97 8.88 2.05
C VAL A 88 -5.47 8.84 1.81
N PHE A 89 -4.95 7.70 1.38
CA PHE A 89 -3.52 7.59 1.08
C PHE A 89 -3.07 8.53 -0.04
N PRO A 90 -1.83 9.04 0.04
CA PRO A 90 -1.24 9.82 -1.04
C PRO A 90 -1.25 9.05 -2.38
N TYR A 91 -1.44 9.75 -3.49
CA TYR A 91 -1.46 9.10 -4.82
C TYR A 91 -0.14 8.41 -5.20
N ALA A 92 0.97 8.85 -4.59
CA ALA A 92 2.27 8.22 -4.75
C ALA A 92 2.42 7.04 -3.76
N THR A 93 1.49 6.08 -3.80
CA THR A 93 1.46 4.91 -2.92
C THR A 93 1.37 3.63 -3.75
N ILE A 94 2.15 2.63 -3.36
CA ILE A 94 2.14 1.27 -3.90
C ILE A 94 1.70 0.32 -2.80
N VAL A 95 0.84 -0.64 -3.15
CA VAL A 95 0.41 -1.70 -2.25
C VAL A 95 0.78 -3.05 -2.84
N GLU A 96 1.45 -3.86 -2.05
CA GLU A 96 1.81 -5.23 -2.38
C GLU A 96 1.08 -6.17 -1.43
N PHE A 97 0.54 -7.26 -1.98
CA PHE A 97 -0.19 -8.26 -1.25
C PHE A 97 0.51 -9.60 -1.38
N GLU A 98 0.78 -10.23 -0.25
CA GLU A 98 1.33 -11.58 -0.18
C GLU A 98 0.44 -12.45 0.70
N ARG A 99 0.21 -13.70 0.28
CA ARG A 99 -0.55 -14.65 1.07
C ARG A 99 0.12 -16.01 1.04
N ASN A 100 0.42 -16.52 2.20
CA ASN A 100 1.03 -17.81 2.36
C ASN A 100 -0.02 -18.93 2.49
N MET A 101 0.39 -20.12 2.10
CA MET A 101 -0.37 -21.33 2.35
C MET A 101 0.20 -22.03 3.59
N ASN A 102 -0.65 -22.38 4.53
CA ASN A 102 -0.25 -23.05 5.76
C ASN A 102 0.01 -24.53 5.46
N VAL A 103 1.29 -24.88 5.27
CA VAL A 103 1.72 -26.24 4.88
C VAL A 103 2.70 -26.80 5.87
N SER A 104 2.34 -27.93 6.50
CA SER A 104 3.28 -28.76 7.24
C SER A 104 4.03 -29.71 6.30
N LYS A 105 5.34 -29.85 6.50
CA LYS A 105 6.20 -30.72 5.69
C LYS A 105 6.90 -31.71 6.59
N THR A 106 6.59 -33.00 6.44
CA THR A 106 7.21 -34.08 7.21
C THR A 106 8.14 -34.90 6.33
N ARG A 107 9.39 -35.06 6.76
CA ARG A 107 10.37 -35.93 6.09
C ARG A 107 10.18 -37.38 6.57
N VAL A 108 10.09 -38.29 5.61
CA VAL A 108 10.03 -39.74 5.90
C VAL A 108 11.41 -40.33 5.68
N LEU A 109 11.95 -41.05 6.68
CA LEU A 109 13.24 -41.74 6.59
C LEU A 109 13.23 -42.79 5.49
N GLY A 110 14.25 -42.78 4.64
CA GLY A 110 14.40 -43.76 3.56
C GLY A 110 13.67 -43.45 2.26
N ASN A 111 12.93 -42.33 2.19
CA ASN A 111 12.27 -41.88 0.96
C ASN A 111 12.82 -40.51 0.49
N SER A 112 12.90 -40.33 -0.82
CA SER A 112 13.16 -39.04 -1.41
C SER A 112 11.86 -38.22 -1.44
N GLY A 113 11.86 -37.02 -0.83
CA GLY A 113 10.71 -36.12 -0.79
C GLY A 113 10.15 -35.92 0.63
N THR A 114 9.04 -35.21 0.70
CA THR A 114 8.32 -34.88 1.94
C THR A 114 6.84 -35.11 1.77
N VAL A 115 6.18 -35.58 2.81
CA VAL A 115 4.72 -35.53 2.93
C VAL A 115 4.32 -34.11 3.25
N LYS A 116 3.33 -33.58 2.54
CA LYS A 116 2.81 -32.21 2.71
C LYS A 116 1.36 -32.28 3.16
N GLU A 117 1.07 -31.63 4.27
CA GLU A 117 -0.27 -31.47 4.80
C GLU A 117 -0.64 -29.99 4.68
N ILE A 118 -1.76 -29.68 4.01
CA ILE A 118 -2.22 -28.33 3.75
C ILE A 118 -3.36 -28.03 4.72
N TYR A 119 -3.16 -27.02 5.58
CA TYR A 119 -4.12 -26.64 6.61
C TYR A 119 -4.98 -25.44 6.23
N GLY A 120 -4.71 -24.78 5.10
CA GLY A 120 -5.46 -23.65 4.59
C GLY A 120 -4.59 -22.49 4.15
N LEU A 121 -5.22 -21.35 3.98
CA LEU A 121 -4.55 -20.10 3.63
C LEU A 121 -4.34 -19.30 4.90
N ASP A 122 -3.20 -18.65 4.99
CA ASP A 122 -2.86 -17.70 6.05
C ASP A 122 -3.55 -16.34 5.78
N ASP A 123 -3.41 -15.39 6.67
CA ASP A 123 -3.84 -14.02 6.44
C ASP A 123 -3.03 -13.35 5.33
N TRP A 124 -3.55 -12.26 4.79
CA TRP A 124 -2.83 -11.47 3.82
C TRP A 124 -1.79 -10.58 4.52
N ASN A 125 -0.54 -10.68 4.10
CA ASN A 125 0.49 -9.69 4.41
C ASN A 125 0.37 -8.56 3.39
N VAL A 126 0.22 -7.34 3.88
CA VAL A 126 0.03 -6.14 3.06
C VAL A 126 1.20 -5.19 3.31
N ASN A 127 1.95 -4.89 2.27
CA ASN A 127 3.04 -3.92 2.32
C ASN A 127 2.64 -2.66 1.55
N ILE A 128 2.53 -1.54 2.25
CA ILE A 128 2.14 -0.24 1.71
C ILE A 128 3.38 0.65 1.74
N ARG A 129 3.79 1.17 0.59
CA ARG A 129 4.95 2.04 0.47
C ARG A 129 4.62 3.27 -0.37
N GLY A 130 5.09 4.42 0.04
CA GLY A 130 4.79 5.63 -0.72
C GLY A 130 5.52 6.86 -0.23
N PHE A 131 5.07 8.00 -0.74
CA PHE A 131 5.60 9.31 -0.41
C PHE A 131 4.49 10.27 -0.02
N CYS A 132 4.71 10.98 1.08
CA CYS A 132 3.96 12.18 1.39
C CYS A 132 4.56 13.34 0.59
N LEU A 133 3.75 13.96 -0.23
CA LEU A 133 4.11 15.05 -1.13
C LEU A 133 3.06 16.15 -1.04
N ASP A 134 3.49 17.39 -1.23
CA ASP A 134 2.54 18.52 -1.31
C ASP A 134 1.56 18.30 -2.45
N ASP A 135 0.28 18.29 -2.15
CA ASP A 135 -0.80 18.07 -3.12
C ASP A 135 -1.93 19.10 -2.93
N PRO A 136 -1.90 20.20 -3.68
CA PRO A 136 -2.91 21.26 -3.60
C PRO A 136 -4.32 20.80 -4.02
N SER A 137 -4.44 19.65 -4.72
CA SER A 137 -5.73 19.13 -5.18
C SER A 137 -6.52 18.44 -4.07
N ARG A 138 -5.86 18.06 -2.97
CA ARG A 138 -6.53 17.45 -1.83
C ARG A 138 -7.38 18.47 -1.07
N GLN A 139 -8.47 18.01 -0.49
CA GLN A 139 -9.31 18.88 0.37
C GLN A 139 -8.63 19.05 1.73
N ASP A 140 -8.11 17.97 2.31
CA ASP A 140 -7.42 17.91 3.59
C ASP A 140 -5.98 17.40 3.41
N GLN A 141 -5.11 17.67 4.39
CA GLN A 141 -3.71 17.20 4.38
C GLN A 141 -2.98 17.54 3.07
N LYS A 142 -3.01 18.83 2.70
CA LYS A 142 -2.45 19.31 1.43
C LYS A 142 -0.93 19.29 1.40
N SER A 143 -0.30 19.48 2.56
CA SER A 143 1.15 19.45 2.68
C SER A 143 1.65 18.06 3.00
N ALA A 144 2.86 17.74 2.55
CA ALA A 144 3.55 16.50 2.88
C ALA A 144 3.70 16.30 4.40
N TYR A 145 3.90 17.41 5.13
CA TYR A 145 4.02 17.37 6.58
C TYR A 145 2.71 16.99 7.27
N GLU A 146 1.57 17.54 6.81
CA GLU A 146 0.25 17.16 7.34
C GLU A 146 -0.06 15.69 7.09
N GLN A 147 0.23 15.20 5.87
CA GLN A 147 0.06 13.78 5.53
C GLN A 147 0.91 12.88 6.41
N MET A 148 2.17 13.27 6.64
CA MET A 148 3.08 12.53 7.52
C MET A 148 2.57 12.50 8.95
N ASN A 149 2.13 13.64 9.50
CA ASN A 149 1.63 13.71 10.87
C ASN A 149 0.39 12.86 11.07
N GLU A 150 -0.51 12.85 10.09
CA GLU A 150 -1.71 12.03 10.17
C GLU A 150 -1.35 10.54 10.14
N LEU A 151 -0.44 10.12 9.26
CA LEU A 151 0.07 8.74 9.27
C LEU A 151 0.70 8.34 10.61
N VAL A 152 1.42 9.26 11.28
CA VAL A 152 1.98 8.99 12.62
C VAL A 152 0.87 8.77 13.66
N ARG A 153 -0.25 9.48 13.57
CA ARG A 153 -1.41 9.24 14.45
C ARG A 153 -1.99 7.85 14.25
N TRP A 154 -2.14 7.42 12.99
CA TRP A 154 -2.63 6.09 12.65
C TRP A 154 -1.72 4.96 13.16
N ARG A 155 -0.42 5.20 13.24
CA ARG A 155 0.55 4.24 13.80
C ARG A 155 0.24 3.81 15.24
N ASN A 156 -0.33 4.71 16.02
CA ASN A 156 -0.57 4.48 17.45
C ASN A 156 -1.85 3.67 17.74
N ILE A 157 -2.60 3.29 16.71
CA ILE A 157 -3.82 2.50 16.85
C ILE A 157 -3.48 1.08 17.29
N ALA A 158 -4.17 0.63 18.33
CA ALA A 158 -4.05 -0.70 18.94
C ALA A 158 -5.26 -1.58 18.61
N ASP A 159 -5.90 -1.31 17.49
CA ASP A 159 -7.07 -2.02 17.00
C ASP A 159 -6.90 -2.44 15.54
N SER A 160 -7.80 -3.28 15.06
CA SER A 160 -7.97 -3.54 13.64
C SER A 160 -8.62 -2.32 12.99
N ILE A 161 -8.06 -1.86 11.88
CA ILE A 161 -8.45 -0.64 11.16
C ILE A 161 -9.23 -1.04 9.92
N ASP A 162 -10.42 -0.51 9.76
CA ASP A 162 -11.22 -0.73 8.56
C ASP A 162 -10.57 -0.04 7.36
N VAL A 163 -10.58 -0.73 6.21
CA VAL A 163 -9.98 -0.24 4.96
C VAL A 163 -10.96 -0.36 3.81
N THR A 164 -11.10 0.74 3.08
CA THR A 164 -11.91 0.81 1.86
C THR A 164 -11.02 1.09 0.64
N GLY A 165 -11.12 0.21 -0.36
CA GLY A 165 -10.41 0.33 -1.63
C GLY A 165 -10.68 -0.87 -2.53
N TYR A 166 -10.67 -0.65 -3.84
CA TYR A 166 -10.96 -1.71 -4.81
C TYR A 166 -10.00 -2.89 -4.70
N LEU A 167 -8.68 -2.60 -4.59
CA LEU A 167 -7.65 -3.62 -4.49
C LEU A 167 -7.79 -4.51 -3.24
N PHE A 168 -8.29 -3.96 -2.15
CA PHE A 168 -8.54 -4.69 -0.91
C PHE A 168 -9.81 -5.52 -1.00
N LYS A 169 -10.88 -4.92 -1.50
CA LYS A 169 -12.18 -5.58 -1.66
C LYS A 169 -12.11 -6.82 -2.54
N ASP A 170 -11.36 -6.76 -3.65
CA ASP A 170 -11.14 -7.89 -4.54
C ASP A 170 -10.51 -9.11 -3.86
N LYS A 171 -9.73 -8.89 -2.81
CA LYS A 171 -9.06 -9.93 -2.01
C LYS A 171 -9.86 -10.32 -0.78
N GLY A 172 -10.99 -9.65 -0.55
CA GLY A 172 -11.83 -9.84 0.62
C GLY A 172 -11.16 -9.35 1.90
N ILE A 173 -10.36 -8.27 1.79
CA ILE A 173 -9.72 -7.59 2.92
C ILE A 173 -10.58 -6.37 3.24
N TYR A 174 -11.08 -6.30 4.47
CA TYR A 174 -11.93 -5.21 4.95
C TYR A 174 -11.32 -4.49 6.14
N SER A 175 -10.41 -5.14 6.84
CA SER A 175 -9.70 -4.58 7.98
C SER A 175 -8.25 -5.04 8.01
N LEU A 176 -7.40 -4.22 8.62
CA LEU A 176 -5.96 -4.40 8.70
C LEU A 176 -5.47 -4.15 10.13
N THR A 177 -4.56 -4.99 10.58
CA THR A 177 -3.75 -4.73 11.78
C THR A 177 -2.38 -4.22 11.33
N LEU A 178 -2.00 -3.01 11.77
CA LEU A 178 -0.70 -2.42 11.44
C LEU A 178 0.38 -3.03 12.34
N GLU A 179 1.44 -3.58 11.73
CA GLU A 179 2.51 -4.25 12.47
C GLU A 179 3.78 -3.40 12.53
N ASN A 180 4.19 -2.83 11.41
CA ASN A 180 5.41 -2.06 11.33
C ASN A 180 5.18 -0.78 10.52
N PHE A 181 5.83 0.29 10.98
CA PHE A 181 5.65 1.61 10.40
C PHE A 181 6.97 2.37 10.38
N THR A 182 7.41 2.76 9.21
CA THR A 182 8.62 3.54 9.01
C THR A 182 8.30 4.80 8.23
N ILE A 183 8.74 5.95 8.74
CA ILE A 183 8.72 7.23 8.01
C ILE A 183 10.12 7.82 8.05
N ALA A 184 10.59 8.31 6.92
CA ALA A 184 11.88 8.98 6.81
C ALA A 184 11.82 10.17 5.83
N PRO A 185 12.46 11.30 6.14
CA PRO A 185 12.67 12.35 5.16
C PRO A 185 13.59 11.84 4.04
N VAL A 186 13.30 12.24 2.81
CA VAL A 186 14.13 11.86 1.67
C VAL A 186 15.31 12.83 1.57
N GLN A 187 16.53 12.30 1.60
CA GLN A 187 17.74 13.13 1.56
C GLN A 187 17.80 13.99 0.30
N GLY A 188 18.16 15.25 0.50
CA GLY A 188 18.30 16.22 -0.60
C GLY A 188 17.00 16.71 -1.21
N LYS A 189 15.85 16.39 -0.63
CA LYS A 189 14.53 16.84 -1.09
C LYS A 189 13.75 17.45 0.07
N GLU A 190 13.40 18.71 -0.04
CA GLU A 190 12.57 19.40 0.94
C GLU A 190 11.11 18.95 0.79
N ASN A 191 10.41 18.83 1.92
CA ASN A 191 8.99 18.46 1.97
C ASN A 191 8.65 17.14 1.26
N VAL A 192 9.53 16.15 1.33
CA VAL A 192 9.30 14.81 0.82
C VAL A 192 9.59 13.80 1.93
N TYR A 193 8.59 13.04 2.32
CA TYR A 193 8.72 11.98 3.31
C TYR A 193 8.35 10.64 2.67
N SER A 194 9.22 9.66 2.78
CA SER A 194 8.90 8.27 2.43
C SER A 194 8.26 7.56 3.61
N PHE A 195 7.30 6.69 3.35
CA PHE A 195 6.72 5.81 4.34
C PHE A 195 6.65 4.36 3.85
N SER A 196 6.76 3.44 4.80
CA SER A 196 6.59 2.02 4.59
C SER A 196 5.81 1.44 5.76
N ILE A 197 4.73 0.74 5.46
CA ILE A 197 3.82 0.14 6.43
C ILE A 197 3.69 -1.34 6.09
N SER A 198 3.88 -2.19 7.08
CA SER A 198 3.52 -3.61 7.01
C SER A 198 2.27 -3.84 7.84
N ALA A 199 1.32 -4.53 7.28
CA ALA A 199 0.04 -4.84 7.90
C ALA A 199 -0.38 -6.27 7.57
N THR A 200 -1.24 -6.82 8.41
CA THR A 200 -1.87 -8.14 8.21
C THR A 200 -3.37 -7.96 8.13
N SER A 201 -4.02 -8.69 7.20
CA SER A 201 -5.49 -8.67 7.14
C SER A 201 -6.09 -9.30 8.38
N ASP A 202 -7.12 -8.66 8.90
CA ASP A 202 -7.88 -9.20 10.01
C ASP A 202 -9.25 -9.69 9.52
N LYS A 203 -9.54 -10.96 9.77
CA LYS A 203 -10.86 -11.54 9.54
C LYS A 203 -11.41 -12.01 10.88
N PRO A 204 -12.60 -11.55 11.28
CA PRO A 204 -13.25 -12.11 12.45
C PRO A 204 -13.36 -13.64 12.31
N ILE A 205 -12.84 -14.38 13.29
CA ILE A 205 -12.98 -15.84 13.34
C ILE A 205 -14.45 -16.13 13.66
N GLU A 206 -15.23 -16.45 12.65
CA GLU A 206 -16.55 -17.01 12.86
C GLU A 206 -16.41 -18.47 13.29
N LEU A 207 -16.59 -18.75 14.56
CA LEU A 207 -16.79 -20.12 15.06
C LEU A 207 -18.13 -20.63 14.50
N LYS A 208 -18.06 -21.39 13.43
CA LYS A 208 -19.22 -22.18 12.98
C LYS A 208 -19.39 -23.35 13.97
N LEU A 209 -20.36 -23.20 14.87
CA LEU A 209 -20.83 -24.27 15.75
C LEU A 209 -21.64 -25.29 14.97
#